data_17dfc5c41935032404bdac33dc033c72
#
_entry.id   17dfc5c41935032404bdac33dc033c72
#
_cell.length_a   1.000
_cell.length_b   1.000
_cell.length_c   1.000
_cell.angle_alpha   90.00
_cell.angle_beta   90.00
_cell.angle_gamma   90.00
#
_symmetry.space_group_name_H-M   'P 1'
#
loop_
_entity.id
_entity.type
_entity.pdbx_description
1 polymer ?
#
loop_
_entity_poly.entity_id
_entity_poly.type
_entity_poly.pdbx_seq_one_letter_code
_entity_poly.pdbx_strand_id
1 'polypeptide(L)'
;MSSIARLETTYAYNKQKVVLDVTDLMDTVGYYEAIAMSPDGRIEYEVMHTKDRQEALDAFELYKLRAQGGYPEGVYTKEQWHKDGSFKAFPGQEVSREVYDEMLDVLPPLSLPIELRHRGFKGFMVGEPKSSNSKGLTFDTFVRIGWRCYYQGALNADRGEYEG
;
A
#
# COMPACT_ATOMS: atom_id res chain seq x y z
N MET A 1 12.58 -10.88 -25.29
CA MET A 1 12.32 -10.49 -23.89
C MET A 1 13.41 -11.05 -23.02
N SER A 2 14.13 -10.21 -22.33
CA SER A 2 15.14 -10.71 -21.41
C SER A 2 14.94 -10.10 -20.02
N SER A 3 14.95 -10.99 -19.03
CA SER A 3 14.97 -10.60 -17.63
C SER A 3 16.35 -10.08 -17.29
N ILE A 4 16.44 -8.84 -16.78
CA ILE A 4 17.71 -8.24 -16.40
C ILE A 4 17.95 -8.28 -14.90
N ALA A 5 16.93 -8.60 -14.11
CA ALA A 5 17.03 -8.89 -12.69
C ALA A 5 15.85 -9.77 -12.30
N ARG A 6 16.10 -10.78 -11.48
CA ARG A 6 15.05 -11.71 -11.03
C ARG A 6 15.41 -12.28 -9.66
N LEU A 7 14.43 -12.35 -8.80
CA LEU A 7 14.58 -12.95 -7.47
C LEU A 7 13.28 -13.65 -7.09
N GLU A 8 13.37 -14.93 -6.74
CA GLU A 8 12.27 -15.68 -6.15
C GLU A 8 12.48 -15.70 -4.64
N THR A 9 11.49 -15.23 -3.90
CA THR A 9 11.60 -15.14 -2.46
C THR A 9 10.22 -15.27 -1.81
N THR A 10 10.12 -14.96 -0.53
CA THR A 10 8.85 -14.89 0.20
C THR A 10 8.77 -13.56 0.92
N TYR A 11 7.57 -13.03 1.02
CA TYR A 11 7.34 -11.88 1.90
C TYR A 11 7.54 -12.31 3.34
N ALA A 12 8.44 -11.64 4.04
CA ALA A 12 8.72 -11.93 5.45
C ALA A 12 7.46 -11.79 6.32
N TYR A 13 6.60 -10.87 5.92
CA TYR A 13 5.38 -10.55 6.66
C TYR A 13 4.39 -11.72 6.74
N ASN A 14 4.05 -12.33 5.60
CA ASN A 14 2.97 -13.33 5.54
C ASN A 14 3.40 -14.67 4.94
N LYS A 15 4.67 -14.82 4.59
CA LYS A 15 5.25 -16.03 4.00
C LYS A 15 4.70 -16.38 2.62
N GLN A 16 4.03 -15.46 1.94
CA GLN A 16 3.59 -15.67 0.56
C GLN A 16 4.78 -15.62 -0.38
N LYS A 17 4.82 -16.55 -1.31
CA LYS A 17 5.86 -16.60 -2.35
C LYS A 17 5.66 -15.44 -3.32
N VAL A 18 6.77 -14.85 -3.74
CA VAL A 18 6.77 -13.72 -4.66
C VAL A 18 7.94 -13.86 -5.63
N VAL A 19 7.71 -13.46 -6.87
CA VAL A 19 8.76 -13.33 -7.89
C VAL A 19 8.92 -11.85 -8.20
N LEU A 20 10.15 -11.37 -8.02
CA LEU A 20 10.53 -10.01 -8.40
C LEU A 20 11.29 -10.10 -9.72
N ASP A 21 10.91 -9.27 -10.68
CA ASP A 21 11.50 -9.34 -12.03
C ASP A 21 11.60 -7.94 -12.63
N VAL A 22 12.68 -7.71 -13.36
CA VAL A 22 12.80 -6.56 -14.25
C VAL A 22 13.03 -7.10 -15.64
N THR A 23 12.14 -6.77 -16.56
CA THR A 23 12.22 -7.23 -17.95
C THR A 23 12.45 -6.04 -18.88
N ASP A 24 13.37 -6.21 -19.81
CA ASP A 24 13.61 -5.25 -20.87
C ASP A 24 12.61 -5.51 -22.01
N LEU A 25 11.65 -4.62 -22.17
CA LEU A 25 10.63 -4.66 -23.20
C LEU A 25 10.77 -3.50 -24.19
N MET A 26 11.95 -2.86 -24.23
CA MET A 26 12.17 -1.68 -25.08
C MET A 26 11.93 -1.97 -26.57
N ASP A 27 12.32 -3.15 -27.03
CA ASP A 27 12.19 -3.50 -28.44
C ASP A 27 10.77 -3.86 -28.87
N THR A 28 9.90 -4.21 -27.92
CA THR A 28 8.52 -4.62 -28.22
C THR A 28 7.49 -3.55 -27.88
N VAL A 29 7.54 -2.99 -26.67
CA VAL A 29 6.55 -2.02 -26.21
C VAL A 29 7.17 -0.70 -25.74
N GLY A 30 8.50 -0.58 -25.77
CA GLY A 30 9.19 0.69 -25.52
C GLY A 30 9.37 1.06 -24.06
N TYR A 31 9.38 0.08 -23.16
CA TYR A 31 9.66 0.35 -21.74
C TYR A 31 10.29 -0.85 -21.03
N TYR A 32 10.80 -0.60 -19.83
CA TYR A 32 11.19 -1.64 -18.88
C TYR A 32 10.06 -1.88 -17.92
N GLU A 33 9.85 -3.13 -17.54
CA GLU A 33 8.83 -3.48 -16.55
C GLU A 33 9.50 -4.04 -15.28
N ALA A 34 9.23 -3.41 -14.15
CA ALA A 34 9.58 -3.96 -12.84
C ALA A 34 8.29 -4.47 -12.20
N ILE A 35 8.31 -5.71 -11.72
CA ILE A 35 7.10 -6.35 -11.20
C ILE A 35 7.41 -7.21 -9.98
N ALA A 36 6.48 -7.24 -9.04
CA ALA A 36 6.41 -8.21 -7.96
C ALA A 36 5.10 -8.98 -8.15
N MET A 37 5.19 -10.28 -8.34
CA MET A 37 4.04 -11.09 -8.69
C MET A 37 4.06 -12.45 -7.99
N SER A 38 2.89 -13.11 -7.95
CA SER A 38 2.82 -14.50 -7.51
C SER A 38 3.60 -15.39 -8.47
N PRO A 39 4.06 -16.59 -8.01
CA PRO A 39 4.85 -17.48 -8.88
C PRO A 39 4.14 -17.89 -10.16
N ASP A 40 2.81 -17.97 -10.14
CA ASP A 40 2.02 -18.30 -11.32
C ASP A 40 1.69 -17.09 -12.20
N GLY A 41 2.11 -15.89 -11.77
CA GLY A 41 1.89 -14.65 -12.50
C GLY A 41 0.46 -14.10 -12.46
N ARG A 42 -0.45 -14.74 -11.73
CA ARG A 42 -1.86 -14.33 -11.70
C ARG A 42 -2.12 -13.09 -10.84
N ILE A 43 -1.30 -12.90 -9.81
CA ILE A 43 -1.45 -11.77 -8.90
C ILE A 43 -0.24 -10.87 -9.07
N GLU A 44 -0.48 -9.60 -9.41
CA GLU A 44 0.53 -8.58 -9.44
C GLU A 44 0.45 -7.78 -8.15
N TYR A 45 1.47 -7.88 -7.31
CA TYR A 45 1.52 -7.14 -6.05
C TYR A 45 1.96 -5.69 -6.27
N GLU A 46 2.92 -5.49 -7.14
CA GLU A 46 3.38 -4.16 -7.56
C GLU A 46 3.88 -4.25 -9.00
N VAL A 47 3.67 -3.18 -9.75
CA VAL A 47 4.15 -3.10 -11.14
C VAL A 47 4.51 -1.66 -11.48
N MET A 48 5.57 -1.50 -12.26
CA MET A 48 6.01 -0.20 -12.74
C MET A 48 6.52 -0.34 -14.17
N HIS A 49 6.17 0.64 -15.00
CA HIS A 49 6.71 0.76 -16.37
C HIS A 49 7.50 2.05 -16.45
N THR A 50 8.69 1.99 -17.03
CA THR A 50 9.53 3.16 -17.18
C THR A 50 10.45 3.01 -18.39
N LYS A 51 10.84 4.12 -18.98
CA LYS A 51 11.84 4.13 -20.05
C LYS A 51 13.27 4.19 -19.52
N ASP A 52 13.43 4.39 -18.23
CA ASP A 52 14.72 4.49 -17.56
C ASP A 52 15.07 3.15 -16.90
N ARG A 53 16.13 2.50 -17.42
CA ARG A 53 16.61 1.22 -16.89
C ARG A 53 16.96 1.31 -15.40
N GLN A 54 17.60 2.39 -14.98
CA GLN A 54 18.00 2.54 -13.58
C GLN A 54 16.79 2.68 -12.66
N GLU A 55 15.76 3.39 -13.12
CA GLU A 55 14.51 3.52 -12.36
C GLU A 55 13.84 2.16 -12.15
N ALA A 56 13.86 1.30 -13.17
CA ALA A 56 13.33 -0.06 -13.06
C ALA A 56 14.15 -0.89 -12.06
N LEU A 57 15.47 -0.78 -12.10
CA LEU A 57 16.34 -1.48 -11.15
C LEU A 57 16.17 -0.96 -9.72
N ASP A 58 15.97 0.33 -9.56
CA ASP A 58 15.69 0.92 -8.25
C ASP A 58 14.35 0.42 -7.70
N ALA A 59 13.33 0.29 -8.54
CA ALA A 59 12.06 -0.29 -8.14
C ALA A 59 12.23 -1.74 -7.68
N PHE A 60 13.05 -2.53 -8.37
CA PHE A 60 13.37 -3.90 -7.98
C PHE A 60 13.98 -3.94 -6.57
N GLU A 61 14.90 -3.04 -6.26
CA GLU A 61 15.51 -2.98 -4.94
C GLU A 61 14.49 -2.60 -3.85
N LEU A 62 13.54 -1.72 -4.15
CA LEU A 62 12.46 -1.39 -3.22
C LEU A 62 11.53 -2.58 -2.99
N TYR A 63 11.18 -3.32 -4.05
CA TYR A 63 10.35 -4.52 -3.91
C TYR A 63 11.06 -5.58 -3.06
N LYS A 64 12.38 -5.72 -3.27
CA LYS A 64 13.20 -6.62 -2.49
C LYS A 64 13.25 -6.22 -1.01
N LEU A 65 13.41 -4.94 -0.72
CA LEU A 65 13.40 -4.41 0.64
C LEU A 65 12.08 -4.74 1.35
N ARG A 66 10.95 -4.50 0.68
CA ARG A 66 9.63 -4.80 1.23
C ARG A 66 9.43 -6.29 1.44
N ALA A 67 9.91 -7.12 0.53
CA ALA A 67 9.82 -8.57 0.68
C ALA A 67 10.60 -9.05 1.91
N GLN A 68 11.70 -8.40 2.23
CA GLN A 68 12.52 -8.71 3.40
C GLN A 68 11.96 -8.15 4.72
N GLY A 69 10.81 -7.46 4.66
CA GLY A 69 10.17 -6.89 5.84
C GLY A 69 10.63 -5.47 6.17
N GLY A 70 11.45 -4.85 5.32
CA GLY A 70 11.87 -3.47 5.49
C GLY A 70 10.95 -2.49 4.76
N TYR A 71 11.14 -1.22 5.03
CA TYR A 71 10.40 -0.15 4.38
C TYR A 71 11.34 0.99 4.03
N PRO A 72 11.11 1.68 2.90
CA PRO A 72 11.90 2.87 2.58
C PRO A 72 11.63 3.99 3.58
N GLU A 73 12.55 4.94 3.63
CA GLU A 73 12.37 6.14 4.44
C GLU A 73 11.07 6.86 4.05
N GLY A 74 10.37 7.38 5.05
CA GLY A 74 9.09 8.07 4.84
C GLY A 74 7.85 7.21 5.02
N VAL A 75 7.99 5.89 5.09
CA VAL A 75 6.87 5.01 5.41
C VAL A 75 6.64 5.05 6.92
N TYR A 76 5.39 5.26 7.31
CA TYR A 76 4.99 5.35 8.70
C TYR A 76 4.92 3.94 9.29
N THR A 77 5.86 3.61 10.18
CA THR A 77 5.96 2.26 10.74
C THR A 77 5.01 2.06 11.92
N LYS A 78 4.87 0.81 12.35
CA LYS A 78 4.05 0.45 13.50
C LYS A 78 4.49 1.21 14.76
N GLU A 79 5.79 1.32 15.00
CA GLU A 79 6.33 2.03 16.15
C GLU A 79 5.96 3.51 16.12
N GLN A 80 6.08 4.13 14.97
CA GLN A 80 5.71 5.54 14.80
C GLN A 80 4.20 5.73 14.95
N TRP A 81 3.41 4.81 14.42
CA TRP A 81 1.96 4.87 14.54
C TRP A 81 1.51 4.78 15.99
N HIS A 82 2.11 3.88 16.77
CA HIS A 82 1.78 3.74 18.20
C HIS A 82 2.19 4.97 19.01
N LYS A 83 3.25 5.64 18.58
CA LYS A 83 3.73 6.84 19.27
C LYS A 83 2.92 8.08 18.93
N ASP A 84 2.69 8.32 17.63
CA ASP A 84 2.12 9.57 17.12
C ASP A 84 0.67 9.43 16.63
N GLY A 85 0.23 8.20 16.33
CA GLY A 85 -1.08 7.96 15.73
C GLY A 85 -1.24 8.73 14.43
N SER A 86 -2.46 9.13 14.13
CA SER A 86 -2.74 9.94 12.95
C SER A 86 -2.37 11.41 13.13
N PHE A 87 -1.87 11.80 14.29
CA PHE A 87 -1.61 13.20 14.61
C PHE A 87 -0.61 13.85 13.66
N LYS A 88 0.41 13.10 13.24
CA LYS A 88 1.45 13.56 12.34
C LYS A 88 1.33 13.00 10.93
N ALA A 89 0.46 12.03 10.70
CA ALA A 89 0.25 11.46 9.38
C ALA A 89 -0.62 12.39 8.55
N PHE A 90 -0.37 12.42 7.25
CA PHE A 90 -1.17 13.22 6.32
C PHE A 90 -1.91 12.31 5.35
N PRO A 91 -3.05 12.77 4.78
CA PRO A 91 -3.77 11.96 3.78
C PRO A 91 -2.87 11.60 2.61
N GLY A 92 -2.82 10.32 2.26
CA GLY A 92 -1.93 9.80 1.24
C GLY A 92 -0.60 9.30 1.78
N GLN A 93 -0.33 9.45 3.07
CA GLN A 93 0.88 8.94 3.71
C GLN A 93 0.93 7.42 3.63
N GLU A 94 2.03 6.88 3.10
CA GLU A 94 2.23 5.43 3.13
C GLU A 94 2.49 4.97 4.57
N VAL A 95 1.81 3.90 4.98
CA VAL A 95 1.99 3.25 6.28
C VAL A 95 2.44 1.81 6.04
N SER A 96 3.06 1.21 7.06
CA SER A 96 3.47 -0.18 6.96
C SER A 96 2.27 -1.11 6.90
N ARG A 97 2.47 -2.30 6.34
CA ARG A 97 1.43 -3.33 6.28
C ARG A 97 0.93 -3.71 7.67
N GLU A 98 1.83 -3.71 8.64
CA GLU A 98 1.50 -4.05 10.02
C GLU A 98 0.50 -3.06 10.62
N VAL A 99 0.64 -1.77 10.32
CA VAL A 99 -0.32 -0.74 10.77
C VAL A 99 -1.70 -1.03 10.18
N TYR A 100 -1.76 -1.27 8.87
CA TYR A 100 -3.02 -1.55 8.18
C TYR A 100 -3.73 -2.79 8.77
N ASP A 101 -2.98 -3.88 8.94
CA ASP A 101 -3.56 -5.12 9.43
C ASP A 101 -3.98 -5.03 10.89
N GLU A 102 -3.26 -4.28 11.70
CA GLU A 102 -3.65 -4.02 13.08
C GLU A 102 -5.00 -3.30 13.14
N MET A 103 -5.23 -2.34 12.25
CA MET A 103 -6.52 -1.64 12.18
C MET A 103 -7.63 -2.58 11.72
N LEU A 104 -7.35 -3.48 10.78
CA LEU A 104 -8.33 -4.48 10.35
C LEU A 104 -8.74 -5.44 11.48
N ASP A 105 -7.78 -5.81 12.34
CA ASP A 105 -8.04 -6.74 13.44
C ASP A 105 -8.80 -6.09 14.59
N VAL A 106 -8.55 -4.83 14.85
CA VAL A 106 -9.13 -4.11 16.01
C VAL A 106 -10.57 -3.69 15.77
N LEU A 107 -10.89 -3.30 14.53
CA LEU A 107 -12.20 -2.73 14.21
C LEU A 107 -12.83 -3.44 13.02
N PRO A 108 -14.16 -3.67 13.06
CA PRO A 108 -14.84 -4.16 11.89
C PRO A 108 -14.74 -3.14 10.76
N PRO A 109 -14.77 -3.60 9.48
CA PRO A 109 -14.78 -2.68 8.35
C PRO A 109 -15.93 -1.71 8.45
N LEU A 110 -15.68 -0.43 8.15
CA LEU A 110 -16.72 0.58 8.16
C LEU A 110 -17.72 0.34 7.04
N SER A 111 -19.00 0.55 7.34
CA SER A 111 -20.03 0.61 6.31
C SER A 111 -19.96 2.00 5.69
N LEU A 112 -19.24 2.10 4.56
CA LEU A 112 -19.06 3.37 3.87
C LEU A 112 -20.02 3.50 2.72
N PRO A 113 -20.44 4.73 2.36
CA PRO A 113 -21.21 4.98 1.14
C PRO A 113 -20.48 4.39 -0.07
N ILE A 114 -21.26 3.92 -1.05
CA ILE A 114 -20.71 3.28 -2.24
C ILE A 114 -19.71 4.18 -2.97
N GLU A 115 -19.98 5.48 -3.03
CA GLU A 115 -19.12 6.47 -3.68
C GLU A 115 -17.71 6.50 -3.09
N LEU A 116 -17.60 6.36 -1.77
CA LEU A 116 -16.31 6.35 -1.12
C LEU A 116 -15.55 5.05 -1.36
N ARG A 117 -16.29 3.93 -1.50
CA ARG A 117 -15.67 2.62 -1.78
C ARG A 117 -15.17 2.51 -3.20
N HIS A 118 -15.73 3.28 -4.13
CA HIS A 118 -15.42 3.19 -5.55
C HIS A 118 -14.52 4.29 -6.09
N ARG A 119 -13.68 4.87 -5.24
CA ARG A 119 -12.71 5.90 -5.66
C ARG A 119 -11.51 5.34 -6.43
N GLY A 120 -11.63 4.17 -7.03
CA GLY A 120 -10.54 3.56 -7.80
C GLY A 120 -9.52 2.81 -6.94
N PHE A 121 -9.72 2.74 -5.64
CA PHE A 121 -8.84 2.00 -4.76
C PHE A 121 -9.26 0.54 -4.69
N LYS A 122 -8.27 -0.33 -4.81
CA LYS A 122 -8.47 -1.77 -4.62
C LYS A 122 -8.09 -2.12 -3.19
N GLY A 123 -9.00 -2.77 -2.47
CA GLY A 123 -8.77 -3.17 -1.09
C GLY A 123 -9.84 -2.64 -0.15
N PHE A 124 -9.63 -2.85 1.12
CA PHE A 124 -10.59 -2.48 2.15
C PHE A 124 -10.23 -1.14 2.75
N MET A 125 -11.24 -0.31 2.96
CA MET A 125 -11.10 0.86 3.80
C MET A 125 -11.50 0.45 5.21
N VAL A 126 -10.65 0.77 6.17
CA VAL A 126 -10.92 0.51 7.57
C VAL A 126 -10.79 1.80 8.34
N GLY A 127 -11.42 1.86 9.50
CA GLY A 127 -11.37 3.06 10.28
C GLY A 127 -11.34 2.79 11.77
N GLU A 128 -10.75 3.72 12.49
CA GLU A 128 -10.68 3.72 13.93
C GLU A 128 -11.46 4.93 14.46
N PRO A 129 -12.32 4.76 15.48
CA PRO A 129 -12.98 5.90 16.09
C PRO A 129 -11.95 6.88 16.66
N LYS A 130 -12.00 8.13 16.21
CA LYS A 130 -11.03 9.13 16.59
C LYS A 130 -11.60 10.11 17.62
N SER A 131 -12.82 10.57 17.38
CA SER A 131 -13.48 11.48 18.30
C SER A 131 -14.99 11.46 18.07
N SER A 132 -15.73 11.89 19.09
CA SER A 132 -17.16 12.12 18.99
C SER A 132 -17.43 13.51 19.56
N ASN A 133 -18.01 14.39 18.74
CA ASN A 133 -18.32 15.76 19.14
C ASN A 133 -19.57 16.24 18.40
N SER A 134 -19.89 17.55 18.49
CA SER A 134 -21.05 18.15 17.83
C SER A 134 -21.03 18.03 16.30
N LYS A 135 -19.88 17.74 15.71
CA LYS A 135 -19.74 17.54 14.25
C LYS A 135 -19.94 16.10 13.82
N GLY A 136 -20.13 15.18 14.76
CA GLY A 136 -20.30 13.77 14.51
C GLY A 136 -19.07 12.94 14.83
N LEU A 137 -19.13 11.66 14.48
CA LEU A 137 -18.08 10.69 14.76
C LEU A 137 -17.09 10.64 13.59
N THR A 138 -15.81 10.81 13.86
CA THR A 138 -14.76 10.71 12.87
C THR A 138 -13.95 9.43 13.02
N PHE A 139 -13.44 8.93 11.90
CA PHE A 139 -12.65 7.70 11.83
C PHE A 139 -11.39 7.94 11.04
N ASP A 140 -10.26 7.41 11.51
CA ASP A 140 -9.07 7.31 10.68
C ASP A 140 -9.30 6.21 9.64
N THR A 141 -9.02 6.51 8.38
CA THR A 141 -9.28 5.56 7.30
C THR A 141 -7.99 5.19 6.58
N PHE A 142 -7.94 3.95 6.11
CA PHE A 142 -6.79 3.37 5.44
C PHE A 142 -7.24 2.65 4.20
N VAL A 143 -6.37 2.56 3.20
CA VAL A 143 -6.63 1.81 1.98
C VAL A 143 -5.38 1.02 1.60
N ARG A 144 -5.60 -0.16 1.05
CA ARG A 144 -4.53 -0.98 0.51
C ARG A 144 -4.64 -1.01 -1.02
N ILE A 145 -3.51 -0.71 -1.68
CA ILE A 145 -3.39 -0.78 -3.13
C ILE A 145 -2.22 -1.73 -3.41
N GLY A 146 -2.54 -2.93 -3.87
CA GLY A 146 -1.53 -3.97 -4.02
C GLY A 146 -0.93 -4.33 -2.67
N TRP A 147 0.38 -4.22 -2.54
CA TRP A 147 1.08 -4.46 -1.29
C TRP A 147 1.14 -3.24 -0.37
N ARG A 148 1.02 -2.05 -0.94
CA ARG A 148 1.17 -0.79 -0.21
C ARG A 148 -0.11 -0.37 0.49
N CYS A 149 0.05 0.20 1.66
CA CYS A 149 -1.06 0.69 2.47
C CYS A 149 -0.89 2.19 2.72
N TYR A 150 -2.01 2.90 2.76
CA TYR A 150 -1.98 4.36 2.87
C TYR A 150 -3.02 4.83 3.89
N TYR A 151 -2.63 5.81 4.68
CA TYR A 151 -3.59 6.56 5.48
C TYR A 151 -4.34 7.53 4.58
N GLN A 152 -5.67 7.57 4.67
CA GLN A 152 -6.50 8.41 3.82
C GLN A 152 -7.08 9.62 4.53
N GLY A 153 -6.80 9.78 5.81
CA GLY A 153 -7.30 10.89 6.60
C GLY A 153 -8.47 10.52 7.49
N ALA A 154 -8.99 11.50 8.19
CA ALA A 154 -10.13 11.35 9.06
C ALA A 154 -11.44 11.56 8.30
N LEU A 155 -12.30 10.56 8.33
CA LEU A 155 -13.60 10.59 7.67
C LEU A 155 -14.69 10.88 8.69
N ASN A 156 -15.49 11.89 8.43
CA ASN A 156 -16.71 12.13 9.21
C ASN A 156 -17.81 11.22 8.69
N ALA A 157 -18.20 10.23 9.49
CA ALA A 157 -19.15 9.21 9.07
C ALA A 157 -20.55 9.77 8.81
N ASP A 158 -20.95 10.83 9.54
CA ASP A 158 -22.29 11.43 9.38
C ASP A 158 -22.41 12.22 8.09
N ARG A 159 -21.32 12.84 7.65
CA ARG A 159 -21.30 13.68 6.45
C ARG A 159 -20.79 12.97 5.21
N GLY A 160 -20.10 11.83 5.38
CA GLY A 160 -19.39 11.17 4.30
C GLY A 160 -18.23 11.98 3.73
N GLU A 161 -17.65 12.89 4.52
CA GLU A 161 -16.61 13.82 4.09
C GLU A 161 -15.33 13.62 4.89
N TYR A 162 -14.19 13.79 4.23
CA TYR A 162 -12.90 13.82 4.92
C TYR A 162 -12.69 15.17 5.57
N GLU A 163 -12.18 15.14 6.78
CA GLU A 163 -11.77 16.36 7.47
C GLU A 163 -10.40 16.78 6.93
N GLY A 164 -10.32 18.00 6.48
CA GLY A 164 -9.14 18.56 5.83
C GLY A 164 -8.00 18.91 6.75
#